data_269abb6c32b83b8d0cf023023e3eb7c8
#
_entry.id   269abb6c32b83b8d0cf023023e3eb7c8
#
_cell.length_a   1.000
_cell.length_b   1.000
_cell.length_c   1.000
_cell.angle_alpha   90.00
_cell.angle_beta   90.00
_cell.angle_gamma   90.00
#
_symmetry.space_group_name_H-M   'P 1'
#
loop_
_entity.id
_entity.type
_entity.pdbx_description
1 polymer ?
#
loop_
_entity_poly.entity_id
_entity_poly.type
_entity_poly.pdbx_seq_one_letter_code
_entity_poly.pdbx_strand_id
1 'polypeptide(L)'
;MESRLQQESISRNKRLSHELLTRLQTASQGGPEKIRRRHQQRGKLLVRHRIDKLIDAGSPFLELSPLAAYGQYNDEFPAAGIITGIGLIHGREVMIVANDATVKGGTYVHETIKKHLRAQEIAEQNQLPCVYMVDSGGIFLPEQARVFPDRDDFGRIFFNQARMSAAGIPQIAIVMGSCTAGGAYVPAMSDEIIIVRNQGTIFLAGPPLVKAATGEIVSDEELGGAQVHTSISGVADHLAENDEHALAICRDIFSHLPQNKKQPLKREIPKDPVHPPQHLYALIPDLNKPWPHIQEIIDCLIDAESFRSFKENYGTSLVTGFARLHGYEVGILANNGILFSESALKGTHFIELCNLRDIPMIFLQNITGFMVGKEYEHKGIAKDGAKMVHALANSTVPFFTVIIGGSHGAGNYAMGGRAYNPRFLFMWPNARISVMGAKQATQVLRVLKEEQAAAKGQTASKKELQNIEDEITSKYEDEGSPYYSTSRLWDDGVIDPIHTRDILGLAIETSLNAPIKKPKYGVFRM
;
A
#
# COMPACT_ATOMS: atom_id res chain seq x y z
N MET A 1 -37.91 -5.87 -10.75
CA MET A 1 -37.04 -4.73 -10.99
C MET A 1 -35.73 -4.84 -10.17
N GLU A 2 -35.80 -5.13 -8.90
CA GLU A 2 -34.65 -5.36 -8.00
C GLU A 2 -33.68 -6.47 -8.47
N SER A 3 -34.20 -7.62 -8.88
CA SER A 3 -33.38 -8.73 -9.38
C SER A 3 -32.57 -8.40 -10.64
N ARG A 4 -33.12 -7.54 -11.53
CA ARG A 4 -32.42 -7.12 -12.75
C ARG A 4 -31.27 -6.14 -12.44
N LEU A 5 -31.49 -5.19 -11.51
CA LEU A 5 -30.47 -4.25 -11.08
C LEU A 5 -29.32 -4.96 -10.36
N GLN A 6 -29.63 -5.96 -9.55
CA GLN A 6 -28.60 -6.79 -8.91
C GLN A 6 -27.79 -7.59 -9.93
N GLN A 7 -28.42 -8.17 -10.94
CA GLN A 7 -27.70 -8.88 -12.01
C GLN A 7 -26.79 -7.96 -12.83
N GLU A 8 -27.23 -6.73 -13.12
CA GLU A 8 -26.40 -5.72 -13.77
C GLU A 8 -25.18 -5.35 -12.91
N SER A 9 -25.38 -5.15 -11.60
CA SER A 9 -24.29 -4.88 -10.64
C SER A 9 -23.29 -6.05 -10.57
N ILE A 10 -23.78 -7.27 -10.44
CA ILE A 10 -22.93 -8.48 -10.42
C ILE A 10 -22.10 -8.58 -11.71
N SER A 11 -22.72 -8.42 -12.87
CA SER A 11 -22.03 -8.52 -14.16
C SER A 11 -20.96 -7.46 -14.32
N ARG A 12 -21.26 -6.22 -13.93
CA ARG A 12 -20.30 -5.11 -13.95
C ARG A 12 -19.12 -5.35 -13.00
N ASN A 13 -19.39 -5.72 -11.75
CA ASN A 13 -18.36 -5.87 -10.74
C ASN A 13 -17.46 -7.08 -11.03
N LYS A 14 -18.01 -8.17 -11.55
CA LYS A 14 -17.22 -9.29 -12.08
C LYS A 14 -16.29 -8.85 -13.24
N ARG A 15 -16.77 -7.98 -14.13
CA ARG A 15 -15.94 -7.44 -15.21
C ARG A 15 -14.80 -6.58 -14.64
N LEU A 16 -15.07 -5.70 -13.66
CA LEU A 16 -14.04 -4.90 -13.01
C LEU A 16 -13.00 -5.78 -12.29
N SER A 17 -13.44 -6.84 -11.61
CA SER A 17 -12.54 -7.80 -10.97
C SER A 17 -11.72 -8.58 -11.99
N HIS A 18 -12.31 -8.98 -13.11
CA HIS A 18 -11.58 -9.64 -14.20
C HIS A 18 -10.54 -8.69 -14.84
N GLU A 19 -10.89 -7.44 -15.03
CA GLU A 19 -9.96 -6.42 -15.51
C GLU A 19 -8.78 -6.23 -14.54
N LEU A 20 -9.05 -6.14 -13.25
CA LEU A 20 -8.01 -6.10 -12.21
C LEU A 20 -7.09 -7.32 -12.30
N LEU A 21 -7.67 -8.52 -12.35
CA LEU A 21 -6.90 -9.76 -12.45
C LEU A 21 -5.99 -9.79 -13.69
N THR A 22 -6.50 -9.34 -14.84
CA THR A 22 -5.72 -9.25 -16.08
C THR A 22 -4.53 -8.30 -15.93
N ARG A 23 -4.74 -7.13 -15.31
CA ARG A 23 -3.67 -6.16 -15.05
C ARG A 23 -2.62 -6.73 -14.09
N LEU A 24 -3.05 -7.39 -13.01
CA LEU A 24 -2.17 -8.07 -12.06
C LEU A 24 -1.34 -9.18 -12.74
N GLN A 25 -1.98 -10.01 -13.56
CA GLN A 25 -1.30 -11.05 -14.31
C GLN A 25 -0.26 -10.48 -15.28
N THR A 26 -0.58 -9.38 -15.96
CA THR A 26 0.37 -8.69 -16.85
C THR A 26 1.56 -8.14 -16.06
N ALA A 27 1.32 -7.42 -14.98
CA ALA A 27 2.39 -6.87 -14.13
C ALA A 27 3.26 -7.96 -13.50
N SER A 28 2.66 -9.11 -13.14
CA SER A 28 3.37 -10.25 -12.55
C SER A 28 4.36 -10.94 -13.47
N GLN A 29 4.25 -10.73 -14.77
CA GLN A 29 5.21 -11.29 -15.74
C GLN A 29 6.61 -10.67 -15.63
N GLY A 30 6.72 -9.46 -15.06
CA GLY A 30 8.00 -8.75 -14.99
C GLY A 30 8.48 -8.24 -16.34
N GLY A 31 9.78 -8.28 -16.58
CA GLY A 31 10.38 -7.77 -17.82
C GLY A 31 10.06 -8.59 -19.07
N PRO A 32 10.51 -8.11 -20.26
CA PRO A 32 10.25 -8.76 -21.54
C PRO A 32 10.73 -10.22 -21.58
N GLU A 33 10.00 -11.08 -22.28
CA GLU A 33 10.26 -12.53 -22.35
C GLU A 33 11.71 -12.87 -22.73
N LYS A 34 12.28 -12.16 -23.71
CA LYS A 34 13.67 -12.34 -24.12
C LYS A 34 14.65 -12.12 -22.95
N ILE A 35 14.39 -11.11 -22.12
CA ILE A 35 15.24 -10.79 -20.96
C ILE A 35 15.05 -11.84 -19.87
N ARG A 36 13.80 -12.27 -19.59
CA ARG A 36 13.51 -13.35 -18.63
C ARG A 36 14.20 -14.66 -19.01
N ARG A 37 14.13 -15.06 -20.29
CA ARG A 37 14.82 -16.25 -20.79
C ARG A 37 16.34 -16.14 -20.62
N ARG A 38 16.94 -14.98 -20.96
CA ARG A 38 18.38 -14.73 -20.76
C ARG A 38 18.76 -14.80 -19.27
N HIS A 39 17.93 -14.28 -18.38
CA HIS A 39 18.12 -14.33 -16.92
C HIS A 39 18.17 -15.80 -16.44
N GLN A 40 17.21 -16.62 -16.84
CA GLN A 40 17.16 -18.05 -16.50
C GLN A 40 18.32 -18.86 -17.13
N GLN A 41 18.74 -18.55 -18.35
CA GLN A 41 19.91 -19.18 -18.99
C GLN A 41 21.22 -18.94 -18.23
N ARG A 42 21.29 -17.90 -17.41
CA ARG A 42 22.42 -17.62 -16.52
C ARG A 42 22.33 -18.39 -15.18
N GLY A 43 21.38 -19.30 -15.04
CA GLY A 43 21.17 -20.05 -13.80
C GLY A 43 20.44 -19.28 -12.69
N LYS A 44 19.84 -18.12 -12.99
CA LYS A 44 19.14 -17.28 -12.01
C LYS A 44 17.64 -17.60 -12.00
N LEU A 45 17.04 -17.66 -10.83
CA LEU A 45 15.60 -17.75 -10.66
C LEU A 45 14.94 -16.38 -10.95
N LEU A 46 13.74 -16.38 -11.53
CA LEU A 46 12.92 -15.18 -11.60
C LEU A 46 12.52 -14.73 -10.18
N VAL A 47 12.35 -13.42 -9.98
CA VAL A 47 12.13 -12.83 -8.65
C VAL A 47 10.95 -13.47 -7.89
N ARG A 48 9.83 -13.76 -8.55
CA ARG A 48 8.68 -14.40 -7.90
C ARG A 48 8.98 -15.85 -7.50
N HIS A 49 9.73 -16.60 -8.30
CA HIS A 49 10.19 -17.94 -7.91
C HIS A 49 11.17 -17.90 -6.73
N ARG A 50 12.01 -16.85 -6.61
CA ARG A 50 12.84 -16.63 -5.42
C ARG A 50 11.97 -16.46 -4.18
N ILE A 51 10.91 -15.63 -4.27
CA ILE A 51 9.97 -15.39 -3.16
C ILE A 51 9.24 -16.68 -2.81
N ASP A 52 8.67 -17.40 -3.79
CA ASP A 52 7.93 -18.66 -3.56
C ASP A 52 8.78 -19.73 -2.88
N LYS A 53 10.10 -19.79 -3.17
CA LYS A 53 11.01 -20.71 -2.53
C LYS A 53 11.50 -20.25 -1.15
N LEU A 54 11.46 -18.93 -0.88
CA LEU A 54 11.87 -18.39 0.42
C LEU A 54 10.79 -18.56 1.47
N ILE A 55 9.53 -18.28 1.14
CA ILE A 55 8.42 -18.36 2.09
C ILE A 55 8.03 -19.80 2.41
N ASP A 56 7.27 -19.98 3.47
CA ASP A 56 6.77 -21.31 3.86
C ASP A 56 5.81 -21.85 2.81
N ALA A 57 5.99 -23.11 2.43
CA ALA A 57 5.20 -23.74 1.38
C ALA A 57 3.70 -23.70 1.71
N GLY A 58 2.91 -23.21 0.76
CA GLY A 58 1.46 -23.06 0.92
C GLY A 58 1.01 -21.89 1.80
N SER A 59 1.94 -21.08 2.30
CA SER A 59 1.58 -19.86 3.03
C SER A 59 1.19 -18.72 2.08
N PRO A 60 0.31 -17.81 2.51
CA PRO A 60 -0.04 -16.66 1.70
C PRO A 60 1.14 -15.68 1.57
N PHE A 61 1.19 -14.98 0.43
CA PHE A 61 2.05 -13.81 0.22
C PHE A 61 1.18 -12.58 -0.02
N LEU A 62 1.16 -11.64 0.91
CA LEU A 62 0.47 -10.37 0.78
C LEU A 62 1.35 -9.40 -0.01
N GLU A 63 1.24 -9.44 -1.35
CA GLU A 63 1.98 -8.52 -2.22
C GLU A 63 1.43 -7.10 -2.10
N LEU A 64 2.33 -6.12 -1.94
CA LEU A 64 1.99 -4.70 -1.79
C LEU A 64 2.24 -3.96 -3.10
N SER A 65 1.30 -3.09 -3.47
CA SER A 65 1.38 -2.22 -4.65
C SER A 65 1.83 -2.95 -5.94
N PRO A 66 1.20 -4.08 -6.32
CA PRO A 66 1.60 -4.86 -7.50
C PRO A 66 1.46 -4.12 -8.82
N LEU A 67 0.65 -3.04 -8.86
CA LEU A 67 0.46 -2.17 -10.03
C LEU A 67 1.19 -0.82 -9.91
N ALA A 68 2.20 -0.72 -9.04
CA ALA A 68 3.04 0.48 -8.98
C ALA A 68 3.68 0.78 -10.35
N ALA A 69 3.71 2.05 -10.75
CA ALA A 69 4.17 2.56 -12.05
C ALA A 69 3.32 2.13 -13.26
N TYR A 70 2.16 1.49 -13.08
CA TYR A 70 1.25 1.15 -14.17
C TYR A 70 0.85 2.40 -14.98
N GLY A 71 0.93 2.32 -16.32
CA GLY A 71 0.65 3.45 -17.22
C GLY A 71 1.68 4.59 -17.15
N GLN A 72 2.80 4.39 -16.47
CA GLN A 72 3.93 5.32 -16.41
C GLN A 72 5.15 4.73 -17.13
N TYR A 73 6.10 5.57 -17.54
CA TYR A 73 7.33 5.12 -18.21
C TYR A 73 7.07 4.22 -19.44
N ASN A 74 6.00 4.45 -20.20
CA ASN A 74 5.55 3.59 -21.31
C ASN A 74 5.36 2.11 -20.92
N ASP A 75 4.92 1.85 -19.69
CA ASP A 75 4.75 0.51 -19.08
C ASP A 75 6.04 -0.35 -19.07
N GLU A 76 7.21 0.29 -19.13
CA GLU A 76 8.50 -0.41 -19.09
C GLU A 76 8.95 -0.83 -17.67
N PHE A 77 8.23 -0.42 -16.62
CA PHE A 77 8.52 -0.72 -15.21
C PHE A 77 7.33 -1.43 -14.51
N PRO A 78 6.93 -2.64 -14.96
CA PRO A 78 5.87 -3.38 -14.28
C PRO A 78 6.22 -3.59 -12.81
N ALA A 79 5.22 -3.41 -11.93
CA ALA A 79 5.38 -3.43 -10.47
C ALA A 79 6.50 -2.50 -9.95
N ALA A 80 6.83 -1.43 -10.68
CA ALA A 80 7.96 -0.52 -10.43
C ALA A 80 9.34 -1.23 -10.38
N GLY A 81 9.50 -2.38 -11.02
CA GLY A 81 10.76 -3.15 -11.05
C GLY A 81 11.18 -3.75 -9.71
N ILE A 82 10.29 -3.78 -8.72
CA ILE A 82 10.54 -4.33 -7.39
C ILE A 82 9.28 -4.99 -6.82
N ILE A 83 9.43 -6.16 -6.24
CA ILE A 83 8.34 -6.86 -5.56
C ILE A 83 8.47 -6.62 -4.06
N THR A 84 7.41 -6.15 -3.43
CA THR A 84 7.34 -5.98 -1.98
C THR A 84 6.11 -6.69 -1.43
N GLY A 85 6.23 -7.27 -0.26
CA GLY A 85 5.11 -7.97 0.36
C GLY A 85 5.49 -8.65 1.66
N ILE A 86 4.49 -9.25 2.30
CA ILE A 86 4.64 -9.95 3.56
C ILE A 86 4.39 -11.44 3.32
N GLY A 87 5.36 -12.26 3.67
CA GLY A 87 5.29 -13.71 3.64
C GLY A 87 5.71 -14.34 4.97
N LEU A 88 5.56 -15.65 5.09
CA LEU A 88 5.98 -16.38 6.29
C LEU A 88 7.30 -17.10 6.04
N ILE A 89 8.24 -16.98 6.99
CA ILE A 89 9.45 -17.79 7.07
C ILE A 89 9.50 -18.42 8.47
N HIS A 90 9.41 -19.74 8.54
CA HIS A 90 9.27 -20.48 9.82
C HIS A 90 8.11 -19.96 10.68
N GLY A 91 6.96 -19.69 10.04
CA GLY A 91 5.76 -19.17 10.70
C GLY A 91 5.83 -17.72 11.18
N ARG A 92 6.89 -16.98 10.81
CA ARG A 92 7.08 -15.57 11.16
C ARG A 92 6.79 -14.69 9.96
N GLU A 93 6.03 -13.63 10.17
CA GLU A 93 5.82 -12.61 9.14
C GLU A 93 7.11 -11.82 8.90
N VAL A 94 7.44 -11.70 7.62
CA VAL A 94 8.67 -11.05 7.13
C VAL A 94 8.32 -10.11 5.99
N MET A 95 8.87 -8.90 6.02
CA MET A 95 8.81 -8.00 4.87
C MET A 95 9.86 -8.42 3.84
N ILE A 96 9.41 -8.72 2.64
CA ILE A 96 10.26 -9.07 1.51
C ILE A 96 10.32 -7.89 0.55
N VAL A 97 11.53 -7.50 0.14
CA VAL A 97 11.83 -6.45 -0.82
C VAL A 97 12.78 -7.04 -1.86
N ALA A 98 12.29 -7.29 -3.06
CA ALA A 98 13.03 -8.06 -4.06
C ALA A 98 13.09 -7.34 -5.41
N ASN A 99 14.29 -7.01 -5.90
CA ASN A 99 14.47 -6.41 -7.22
C ASN A 99 14.13 -7.40 -8.34
N ASP A 100 13.43 -6.95 -9.36
CA ASP A 100 13.26 -7.69 -10.60
C ASP A 100 14.30 -7.22 -11.64
N ALA A 101 15.43 -7.91 -11.72
CA ALA A 101 16.49 -7.60 -12.68
C ALA A 101 16.06 -7.76 -14.14
N THR A 102 14.92 -8.40 -14.42
CA THR A 102 14.37 -8.50 -15.78
C THR A 102 13.70 -7.20 -16.23
N VAL A 103 13.37 -6.32 -15.29
CA VAL A 103 12.82 -4.98 -15.52
C VAL A 103 13.96 -3.96 -15.47
N LYS A 104 14.43 -3.50 -16.64
CA LYS A 104 15.50 -2.49 -16.77
C LYS A 104 16.73 -2.74 -15.86
N GLY A 105 17.10 -4.02 -15.66
CA GLY A 105 18.24 -4.39 -14.82
C GLY A 105 18.02 -4.14 -13.32
N GLY A 106 16.79 -4.10 -12.86
CA GLY A 106 16.45 -3.80 -11.45
C GLY A 106 16.76 -2.37 -11.03
N THR A 107 16.84 -1.43 -11.97
CA THR A 107 17.14 -0.02 -11.69
C THR A 107 15.94 0.68 -11.05
N TYR A 108 16.23 1.71 -10.25
CA TYR A 108 15.26 2.46 -9.46
C TYR A 108 14.77 3.71 -10.19
N VAL A 109 13.46 3.81 -10.42
CA VAL A 109 12.73 5.04 -10.74
C VAL A 109 12.04 5.57 -9.49
N HIS A 110 11.38 6.71 -9.57
CA HIS A 110 10.71 7.33 -8.41
C HIS A 110 9.73 6.37 -7.71
N GLU A 111 8.89 5.66 -8.46
CA GLU A 111 7.91 4.72 -7.90
C GLU A 111 8.59 3.48 -7.28
N THR A 112 9.77 3.08 -7.76
CA THR A 112 10.56 2.01 -7.14
C THR A 112 11.00 2.41 -5.73
N ILE A 113 11.52 3.64 -5.59
CA ILE A 113 11.94 4.20 -4.30
C ILE A 113 10.75 4.30 -3.36
N LYS A 114 9.67 4.91 -3.83
CA LYS A 114 8.45 5.09 -3.04
C LYS A 114 7.88 3.76 -2.54
N LYS A 115 7.93 2.72 -3.38
CA LYS A 115 7.50 1.36 -3.01
C LYS A 115 8.43 0.72 -1.98
N HIS A 116 9.74 0.87 -2.14
CA HIS A 116 10.72 0.40 -1.17
C HIS A 116 10.55 1.09 0.19
N LEU A 117 10.44 2.43 0.19
CA LEU A 117 10.22 3.21 1.42
C LEU A 117 8.91 2.82 2.11
N ARG A 118 7.84 2.56 1.35
CA ARG A 118 6.57 2.10 1.94
C ARG A 118 6.71 0.72 2.56
N ALA A 119 7.44 -0.19 1.94
CA ALA A 119 7.72 -1.51 2.53
C ALA A 119 8.49 -1.38 3.85
N GLN A 120 9.51 -0.52 3.91
CA GLN A 120 10.24 -0.24 5.15
C GLN A 120 9.34 0.40 6.22
N GLU A 121 8.49 1.36 5.85
CA GLU A 121 7.52 1.98 6.77
C GLU A 121 6.57 0.93 7.38
N ILE A 122 6.01 0.04 6.55
CA ILE A 122 5.15 -1.06 7.03
C ILE A 122 5.95 -2.01 7.94
N ALA A 123 7.18 -2.34 7.58
CA ALA A 123 8.03 -3.21 8.39
C ALA A 123 8.36 -2.57 9.75
N GLU A 124 8.73 -1.29 9.77
CA GLU A 124 9.00 -0.53 11.01
C GLU A 124 7.76 -0.46 11.90
N GLN A 125 6.62 -0.06 11.34
CA GLN A 125 5.36 0.07 12.08
C GLN A 125 4.86 -1.25 12.69
N ASN A 126 5.17 -2.38 12.04
CA ASN A 126 4.73 -3.71 12.46
C ASN A 126 5.88 -4.56 13.03
N GLN A 127 7.08 -3.98 13.18
CA GLN A 127 8.30 -4.66 13.67
C GLN A 127 8.59 -5.99 12.95
N LEU A 128 8.49 -5.96 11.62
CA LEU A 128 8.77 -7.11 10.77
C LEU A 128 10.25 -7.15 10.38
N PRO A 129 10.94 -8.29 10.53
CA PRO A 129 12.23 -8.49 9.90
C PRO A 129 12.14 -8.24 8.39
N CYS A 130 13.22 -7.73 7.79
CA CYS A 130 13.28 -7.45 6.36
C CYS A 130 14.24 -8.41 5.65
N VAL A 131 13.83 -8.91 4.48
CA VAL A 131 14.70 -9.60 3.54
C VAL A 131 14.79 -8.80 2.25
N TYR A 132 16.01 -8.38 1.92
CA TYR A 132 16.32 -7.67 0.68
C TYR A 132 16.97 -8.63 -0.32
N MET A 133 16.26 -9.02 -1.38
CA MET A 133 16.84 -9.77 -2.50
C MET A 133 17.36 -8.77 -3.54
N VAL A 134 18.67 -8.52 -3.53
CA VAL A 134 19.28 -7.44 -4.31
C VAL A 134 19.82 -7.98 -5.63
N ASP A 135 19.34 -7.39 -6.72
CA ASP A 135 19.76 -7.66 -8.10
C ASP A 135 19.48 -6.39 -8.91
N SER A 136 20.28 -5.32 -8.68
CA SER A 136 19.97 -3.96 -9.12
C SER A 136 21.18 -3.23 -9.68
N GLY A 137 20.99 -2.59 -10.83
CA GLY A 137 21.95 -1.65 -11.42
C GLY A 137 21.99 -0.27 -10.77
N GLY A 138 21.28 -0.04 -9.64
CA GLY A 138 21.23 1.25 -8.96
C GLY A 138 20.17 2.20 -9.52
N ILE A 139 20.42 3.50 -9.53
CA ILE A 139 19.48 4.53 -9.99
C ILE A 139 19.31 4.48 -11.51
N PHE A 140 18.07 4.62 -12.01
CA PHE A 140 17.81 4.85 -13.43
C PHE A 140 18.24 6.27 -13.81
N LEU A 141 19.42 6.41 -14.39
CA LEU A 141 20.09 7.69 -14.62
C LEU A 141 19.26 8.77 -15.34
N PRO A 142 18.38 8.45 -16.32
CA PRO A 142 17.53 9.45 -16.95
C PRO A 142 16.58 10.17 -15.96
N GLU A 143 16.25 9.54 -14.84
CA GLU A 143 15.34 10.07 -13.80
C GLU A 143 16.10 10.62 -12.57
N GLN A 144 17.41 10.78 -12.62
CA GLN A 144 18.27 11.07 -11.46
C GLN A 144 17.79 12.26 -10.62
N ALA A 145 17.22 13.28 -11.23
CA ALA A 145 16.73 14.46 -10.51
C ALA A 145 15.47 14.18 -9.64
N ARG A 146 14.75 13.09 -9.93
CA ARG A 146 13.53 12.69 -9.22
C ARG A 146 13.75 11.55 -8.22
N VAL A 147 14.99 11.07 -8.10
CA VAL A 147 15.28 9.85 -7.32
C VAL A 147 16.45 10.00 -6.35
N PHE A 148 17.21 11.11 -6.42
CA PHE A 148 18.47 11.21 -5.69
C PHE A 148 18.49 12.27 -4.59
N PRO A 149 18.10 13.57 -4.82
CA PRO A 149 18.54 14.67 -3.95
C PRO A 149 17.62 14.95 -2.78
N ASP A 150 16.36 14.51 -2.82
CA ASP A 150 15.36 14.92 -1.84
C ASP A 150 15.30 13.96 -0.64
N ARG A 151 14.60 14.42 0.40
CA ARG A 151 14.46 13.74 1.69
C ARG A 151 13.96 12.30 1.56
N ASP A 152 12.94 12.07 0.74
CA ASP A 152 12.27 10.77 0.57
C ASP A 152 12.67 10.09 -0.74
N ASP A 153 13.91 10.35 -1.20
CA ASP A 153 14.55 9.73 -2.33
C ASP A 153 15.43 8.54 -1.91
N PHE A 154 16.31 8.10 -2.80
CA PHE A 154 17.10 6.88 -2.68
C PHE A 154 17.89 6.79 -1.36
N GLY A 155 18.46 7.92 -0.88
CA GLY A 155 19.20 7.97 0.38
C GLY A 155 18.36 7.64 1.62
N ARG A 156 17.05 7.84 1.56
CA ARG A 156 16.14 7.54 2.67
C ARG A 156 16.04 6.05 2.97
N ILE A 157 16.22 5.20 1.95
CA ILE A 157 16.25 3.74 2.12
C ILE A 157 17.31 3.33 3.15
N PHE A 158 18.51 3.89 3.04
CA PHE A 158 19.64 3.56 3.91
C PHE A 158 19.47 4.13 5.31
N PHE A 159 18.95 5.35 5.40
CA PHE A 159 18.59 5.95 6.68
C PHE A 159 17.59 5.09 7.46
N ASN A 160 16.52 4.66 6.79
CA ASN A 160 15.50 3.80 7.40
C ASN A 160 16.09 2.46 7.83
N GLN A 161 16.90 1.81 6.97
CA GLN A 161 17.53 0.53 7.26
C GLN A 161 18.40 0.59 8.52
N ALA A 162 19.24 1.62 8.64
CA ALA A 162 20.05 1.83 9.85
C ALA A 162 19.20 2.05 11.11
N ARG A 163 18.09 2.80 10.98
CA ARG A 163 17.17 3.06 12.09
C ARG A 163 16.40 1.82 12.53
N MET A 164 15.98 1.00 11.57
CA MET A 164 15.27 -0.25 11.83
C MET A 164 16.19 -1.26 12.52
N SER A 165 17.43 -1.42 12.05
CA SER A 165 18.43 -2.25 12.72
C SER A 165 18.67 -1.79 14.16
N ALA A 166 18.88 -0.47 14.38
CA ALA A 166 19.02 0.10 15.72
C ALA A 166 17.79 -0.09 16.63
N ALA A 167 16.59 -0.26 16.04
CA ALA A 167 15.37 -0.60 16.76
C ALA A 167 15.21 -2.11 17.03
N GLY A 168 16.18 -2.94 16.64
CA GLY A 168 16.15 -4.39 16.80
C GLY A 168 15.29 -5.11 15.77
N ILE A 169 15.00 -4.49 14.63
CA ILE A 169 14.29 -5.11 13.51
C ILE A 169 15.35 -5.72 12.57
N PRO A 170 15.46 -7.04 12.44
CA PRO A 170 16.50 -7.69 11.66
C PRO A 170 16.46 -7.30 10.18
N GLN A 171 17.62 -7.01 9.60
CA GLN A 171 17.82 -6.63 8.22
C GLN A 171 18.74 -7.64 7.53
N ILE A 172 18.22 -8.46 6.64
CA ILE A 172 18.98 -9.53 5.98
C ILE A 172 19.01 -9.26 4.47
N ALA A 173 20.18 -9.30 3.87
CA ALA A 173 20.35 -9.13 2.43
C ALA A 173 20.80 -10.42 1.75
N ILE A 174 20.24 -10.69 0.58
CA ILE A 174 20.66 -11.76 -0.33
C ILE A 174 21.08 -11.10 -1.65
N VAL A 175 22.38 -11.09 -1.93
CA VAL A 175 22.96 -10.52 -3.13
C VAL A 175 22.94 -11.57 -4.24
N MET A 176 21.97 -11.48 -5.12
CA MET A 176 21.68 -12.46 -6.18
C MET A 176 22.01 -11.91 -7.58
N GLY A 177 22.68 -10.77 -7.62
CA GLY A 177 23.12 -10.11 -8.84
C GLY A 177 23.92 -8.86 -8.55
N SER A 178 23.91 -7.92 -9.48
CA SER A 178 24.67 -6.68 -9.33
C SER A 178 24.13 -5.81 -8.20
N CYS A 179 25.03 -5.25 -7.39
CA CYS A 179 24.76 -4.17 -6.42
C CYS A 179 25.77 -3.06 -6.68
N THR A 180 25.39 -2.09 -7.51
CA THR A 180 26.30 -1.06 -7.98
C THR A 180 25.97 0.32 -7.40
N ALA A 181 27.00 1.12 -7.17
CA ALA A 181 26.92 2.48 -6.68
C ALA A 181 26.13 2.57 -5.36
N GLY A 182 25.15 3.47 -5.25
CA GLY A 182 24.31 3.58 -4.06
C GLY A 182 23.57 2.29 -3.69
N GLY A 183 23.24 1.44 -4.68
CA GLY A 183 22.62 0.12 -4.44
C GLY A 183 23.47 -0.83 -3.59
N ALA A 184 24.78 -0.64 -3.56
CA ALA A 184 25.70 -1.41 -2.73
C ALA A 184 25.48 -1.21 -1.23
N TYR A 185 24.87 -0.09 -0.83
CA TYR A 185 24.56 0.16 0.57
C TYR A 185 23.40 -0.68 1.11
N VAL A 186 22.45 -1.14 0.27
CA VAL A 186 21.35 -2.00 0.74
C VAL A 186 21.92 -3.25 1.41
N PRO A 187 22.78 -4.07 0.77
CA PRO A 187 23.41 -5.18 1.47
C PRO A 187 24.41 -4.71 2.54
N ALA A 188 25.29 -3.73 2.25
CA ALA A 188 26.35 -3.35 3.17
C ALA A 188 25.87 -2.76 4.53
N MET A 189 24.62 -2.37 4.63
CA MET A 189 23.97 -1.90 5.87
C MET A 189 23.00 -2.92 6.47
N SER A 190 22.90 -4.12 5.90
CA SER A 190 22.15 -5.22 6.49
C SER A 190 22.91 -5.84 7.66
N ASP A 191 22.18 -6.48 8.58
CA ASP A 191 22.79 -7.13 9.76
C ASP A 191 23.53 -8.42 9.36
N GLU A 192 23.02 -9.14 8.33
CA GLU A 192 23.66 -10.31 7.73
C GLU A 192 23.50 -10.29 6.21
N ILE A 193 24.57 -10.70 5.50
CA ILE A 193 24.65 -10.63 4.03
C ILE A 193 25.02 -11.99 3.47
N ILE A 194 24.16 -12.51 2.59
CA ILE A 194 24.37 -13.69 1.78
C ILE A 194 24.72 -13.26 0.37
N ILE A 195 25.75 -13.80 -0.24
CA ILE A 195 26.14 -13.49 -1.62
C ILE A 195 26.26 -14.75 -2.47
N VAL A 196 25.70 -14.73 -3.68
CA VAL A 196 25.72 -15.86 -4.61
C VAL A 196 26.97 -15.85 -5.48
N ARG A 197 27.72 -16.95 -5.45
CA ARG A 197 28.95 -17.16 -6.26
C ARG A 197 28.70 -16.92 -7.74
N ASN A 198 29.63 -16.21 -8.41
CA ASN A 198 29.60 -15.90 -9.84
C ASN A 198 28.33 -15.18 -10.34
N GLN A 199 27.53 -14.63 -9.42
CA GLN A 199 26.31 -13.86 -9.74
C GLN A 199 26.23 -12.56 -8.95
N GLY A 200 26.43 -12.64 -7.63
CA GLY A 200 26.39 -11.51 -6.72
C GLY A 200 27.66 -10.68 -6.78
N THR A 201 27.53 -9.37 -6.94
CA THR A 201 28.64 -8.43 -6.85
C THR A 201 28.25 -7.20 -6.07
N ILE A 202 29.17 -6.66 -5.26
CA ILE A 202 28.98 -5.43 -4.50
C ILE A 202 30.17 -4.51 -4.77
N PHE A 203 29.93 -3.34 -5.35
CA PHE A 203 30.96 -2.32 -5.51
C PHE A 203 30.36 -0.92 -5.68
N LEU A 204 31.03 0.10 -5.15
CA LEU A 204 30.60 1.50 -5.30
C LEU A 204 30.87 2.01 -6.72
N ALA A 205 31.96 1.54 -7.34
CA ALA A 205 32.34 1.88 -8.70
C ALA A 205 32.61 0.59 -9.47
N GLY A 206 31.84 0.33 -10.53
CA GLY A 206 32.03 -0.85 -11.37
C GLY A 206 33.30 -0.78 -12.23
N PRO A 207 33.74 -1.90 -12.83
CA PRO A 207 34.98 -1.98 -13.62
C PRO A 207 35.17 -0.89 -14.67
N PRO A 208 34.13 -0.43 -15.42
CA PRO A 208 34.30 0.68 -16.36
C PRO A 208 34.72 1.99 -15.71
N LEU A 209 34.17 2.29 -14.52
CA LEU A 209 34.50 3.51 -13.78
C LEU A 209 35.88 3.41 -13.14
N VAL A 210 36.23 2.23 -12.59
CA VAL A 210 37.61 1.95 -12.08
C VAL A 210 38.63 2.18 -13.17
N LYS A 211 38.41 1.59 -14.37
CA LYS A 211 39.31 1.78 -15.53
C LYS A 211 39.43 3.25 -15.93
N ALA A 212 38.33 3.99 -15.93
CA ALA A 212 38.34 5.40 -16.27
C ALA A 212 39.08 6.27 -15.24
N ALA A 213 38.95 5.94 -13.93
CA ALA A 213 39.53 6.71 -12.86
C ALA A 213 41.00 6.39 -12.54
N THR A 214 41.39 5.10 -12.64
CA THR A 214 42.71 4.62 -12.21
C THR A 214 43.54 3.98 -13.33
N GLY A 215 42.90 3.66 -14.46
CA GLY A 215 43.53 2.88 -15.56
C GLY A 215 43.56 1.36 -15.31
N GLU A 216 43.13 0.89 -14.14
CA GLU A 216 43.13 -0.51 -13.75
C GLU A 216 42.08 -1.30 -14.57
N ILE A 217 42.43 -2.48 -15.04
CA ILE A 217 41.54 -3.40 -15.73
C ILE A 217 41.27 -4.56 -14.79
N VAL A 218 40.02 -4.67 -14.32
CA VAL A 218 39.56 -5.65 -13.34
C VAL A 218 38.21 -6.20 -13.78
N SER A 219 37.95 -7.48 -13.52
CA SER A 219 36.63 -8.10 -13.72
C SER A 219 35.69 -7.81 -12.58
N ASP A 220 34.37 -8.01 -12.79
CA ASP A 220 33.36 -7.86 -11.72
C ASP A 220 33.67 -8.75 -10.52
N GLU A 221 34.07 -10.02 -10.73
CA GLU A 221 34.40 -10.98 -9.69
C GLU A 221 35.68 -10.61 -8.92
N GLU A 222 36.69 -10.11 -9.59
CA GLU A 222 37.93 -9.66 -8.94
C GLU A 222 37.75 -8.36 -8.17
N LEU A 223 36.85 -7.46 -8.62
CA LEU A 223 36.60 -6.19 -7.97
C LEU A 223 35.72 -6.33 -6.73
N GLY A 224 34.63 -7.08 -6.84
CA GLY A 224 33.65 -7.17 -5.76
C GLY A 224 32.73 -8.37 -5.87
N GLY A 225 33.27 -9.52 -6.30
CA GLY A 225 32.53 -10.77 -6.35
C GLY A 225 32.40 -11.47 -5.00
N ALA A 226 31.66 -12.56 -5.01
CA ALA A 226 31.30 -13.29 -3.79
C ALA A 226 32.52 -13.79 -2.99
N GLN A 227 33.56 -14.32 -3.69
CA GLN A 227 34.77 -14.80 -3.02
C GLN A 227 35.54 -13.65 -2.36
N VAL A 228 35.63 -12.48 -3.01
CA VAL A 228 36.31 -11.30 -2.46
C VAL A 228 35.61 -10.85 -1.16
N HIS A 229 34.28 -10.75 -1.19
CA HIS A 229 33.54 -10.22 -0.07
C HIS A 229 33.40 -11.18 1.11
N THR A 230 33.46 -12.49 0.88
CA THR A 230 33.37 -13.47 1.96
C THR A 230 34.72 -13.88 2.57
N SER A 231 35.86 -13.62 1.88
CA SER A 231 37.17 -14.09 2.37
C SER A 231 38.24 -12.99 2.47
N ILE A 232 38.07 -11.84 1.81
CA ILE A 232 39.09 -10.77 1.81
C ILE A 232 38.55 -9.52 2.52
N SER A 233 37.45 -8.96 2.02
CA SER A 233 36.91 -7.70 2.53
C SER A 233 36.00 -7.85 3.75
N GLY A 234 35.38 -9.03 3.93
CA GLY A 234 34.42 -9.27 5.00
C GLY A 234 33.12 -8.50 4.85
N VAL A 235 32.79 -7.99 3.65
CA VAL A 235 31.52 -7.27 3.39
C VAL A 235 30.33 -8.24 3.42
N ALA A 236 30.51 -9.49 3.00
CA ALA A 236 29.47 -10.51 3.04
C ALA A 236 29.84 -11.64 4.02
N ASP A 237 28.83 -12.18 4.71
CA ASP A 237 28.99 -13.14 5.78
C ASP A 237 28.89 -14.59 5.28
N HIS A 238 28.02 -14.83 4.29
CA HIS A 238 27.69 -16.16 3.81
C HIS A 238 27.87 -16.28 2.29
N LEU A 239 28.61 -17.32 1.87
CA LEU A 239 28.80 -17.66 0.47
C LEU A 239 27.76 -18.72 0.06
N ALA A 240 26.95 -18.41 -0.94
CA ALA A 240 25.99 -19.33 -1.53
C ALA A 240 26.45 -19.78 -2.93
N GLU A 241 26.23 -21.05 -3.28
CA GLU A 241 26.62 -21.59 -4.57
C GLU A 241 25.66 -21.20 -5.72
N ASN A 242 24.38 -20.95 -5.38
CA ASN A 242 23.32 -20.55 -6.31
C ASN A 242 22.17 -19.91 -5.57
N ASP A 243 21.13 -19.47 -6.30
CA ASP A 243 19.94 -18.84 -5.74
C ASP A 243 19.25 -19.72 -4.67
N GLU A 244 19.10 -21.03 -4.93
CA GLU A 244 18.41 -21.94 -4.00
C GLU A 244 19.19 -22.12 -2.69
N HIS A 245 20.53 -22.25 -2.78
CA HIS A 245 21.38 -22.31 -1.59
C HIS A 245 21.31 -21.00 -0.78
N ALA A 246 21.30 -19.85 -1.45
CA ALA A 246 21.16 -18.56 -0.77
C ALA A 246 19.83 -18.42 -0.01
N LEU A 247 18.74 -18.90 -0.59
CA LEU A 247 17.42 -18.90 0.06
C LEU A 247 17.40 -19.88 1.25
N ALA A 248 18.06 -21.04 1.15
CA ALA A 248 18.20 -21.99 2.25
C ALA A 248 18.99 -21.39 3.43
N ILE A 249 20.12 -20.70 3.15
CA ILE A 249 20.89 -19.98 4.19
C ILE A 249 20.04 -18.92 4.85
N CYS A 250 19.28 -18.14 4.08
CA CYS A 250 18.38 -17.13 4.64
C CYS A 250 17.34 -17.76 5.57
N ARG A 251 16.71 -18.86 5.18
CA ARG A 251 15.78 -19.59 6.04
C ARG A 251 16.45 -20.11 7.31
N ASP A 252 17.70 -20.58 7.22
CA ASP A 252 18.47 -21.02 8.38
C ASP A 252 18.73 -19.87 9.36
N ILE A 253 19.14 -18.69 8.87
CA ILE A 253 19.27 -17.48 9.70
C ILE A 253 17.97 -17.20 10.45
N PHE A 254 16.82 -17.25 9.77
CA PHE A 254 15.52 -17.03 10.40
C PHE A 254 15.17 -18.06 11.48
N SER A 255 15.70 -19.28 11.40
CA SER A 255 15.48 -20.32 12.42
C SER A 255 16.13 -19.98 13.76
N HIS A 256 17.17 -19.15 13.75
CA HIS A 256 17.93 -18.72 14.92
C HIS A 256 17.54 -17.37 15.48
N LEU A 257 16.75 -16.56 14.73
CA LEU A 257 16.30 -15.27 15.23
C LEU A 257 15.31 -15.44 16.40
N PRO A 258 15.41 -14.63 17.46
CA PRO A 258 14.45 -14.67 18.56
C PRO A 258 13.03 -14.38 18.04
N GLN A 259 12.04 -15.15 18.50
CA GLN A 259 10.65 -14.93 18.11
C GLN A 259 10.13 -13.65 18.75
N ASN A 260 9.49 -12.77 17.94
CA ASN A 260 8.75 -11.65 18.47
C ASN A 260 7.52 -12.17 19.23
N LYS A 261 7.28 -11.64 20.42
CA LYS A 261 6.04 -11.91 21.15
C LYS A 261 4.92 -11.09 20.48
N LYS A 262 4.02 -11.77 19.78
CA LYS A 262 2.79 -11.11 19.28
C LYS A 262 2.00 -10.54 20.45
N GLN A 263 1.36 -9.40 20.21
CA GLN A 263 0.44 -8.80 21.18
C GLN A 263 -0.71 -9.78 21.47
N PRO A 264 -1.10 -9.99 22.72
CA PRO A 264 -2.17 -10.90 23.06
C PRO A 264 -3.54 -10.26 22.78
N LEU A 265 -3.88 -10.06 21.50
CA LEU A 265 -5.26 -9.81 21.13
C LEU A 265 -6.05 -11.09 21.31
N LYS A 266 -7.15 -10.98 22.06
CA LYS A 266 -8.08 -12.09 22.22
C LYS A 266 -8.61 -12.49 20.84
N ARG A 267 -8.33 -13.72 20.43
CA ARG A 267 -8.88 -14.32 19.22
C ARG A 267 -9.88 -15.39 19.61
N GLU A 268 -11.10 -15.27 19.16
CA GLU A 268 -12.12 -16.31 19.28
C GLU A 268 -12.09 -17.23 18.06
N ILE A 269 -12.85 -18.33 18.11
CA ILE A 269 -13.00 -19.21 16.94
C ILE A 269 -13.70 -18.40 15.83
N PRO A 270 -13.09 -18.26 14.64
CA PRO A 270 -13.70 -17.53 13.54
C PRO A 270 -15.03 -18.15 13.13
N LYS A 271 -15.99 -17.30 12.75
CA LYS A 271 -17.26 -17.71 12.13
C LYS A 271 -17.30 -17.18 10.70
N ASP A 272 -17.95 -17.93 9.82
CA ASP A 272 -18.23 -17.42 8.46
C ASP A 272 -19.11 -16.17 8.54
N PRO A 273 -18.98 -15.23 7.58
CA PRO A 273 -19.86 -14.07 7.47
C PRO A 273 -21.32 -14.47 7.25
N VAL A 274 -22.25 -13.55 7.55
CA VAL A 274 -23.70 -13.76 7.27
C VAL A 274 -23.94 -14.00 5.78
N HIS A 275 -23.23 -13.29 4.93
CA HIS A 275 -23.31 -13.41 3.47
C HIS A 275 -21.98 -13.87 2.88
N PRO A 276 -21.98 -14.72 1.85
CA PRO A 276 -20.75 -15.12 1.18
C PRO A 276 -20.07 -13.92 0.52
N PRO A 277 -18.73 -13.88 0.41
CA PRO A 277 -18.00 -12.73 -0.16
C PRO A 277 -18.48 -12.30 -1.54
N GLN A 278 -18.97 -13.25 -2.38
CA GLN A 278 -19.49 -12.99 -3.72
C GLN A 278 -20.73 -12.08 -3.70
N HIS A 279 -21.44 -12.00 -2.56
CA HIS A 279 -22.59 -11.12 -2.41
C HIS A 279 -22.21 -9.63 -2.55
N LEU A 280 -20.97 -9.27 -2.23
CA LEU A 280 -20.44 -7.92 -2.44
C LEU A 280 -20.60 -7.44 -3.88
N TYR A 281 -20.50 -8.32 -4.87
CA TYR A 281 -20.72 -7.91 -6.27
C TYR A 281 -22.15 -7.43 -6.55
N ALA A 282 -23.13 -7.90 -5.81
CA ALA A 282 -24.50 -7.43 -5.92
C ALA A 282 -24.74 -6.09 -5.21
N LEU A 283 -23.99 -5.86 -4.12
CA LEU A 283 -24.16 -4.69 -3.26
C LEU A 283 -23.46 -3.43 -3.79
N ILE A 284 -22.38 -3.57 -4.57
CA ILE A 284 -21.64 -2.42 -5.11
C ILE A 284 -22.41 -1.82 -6.30
N PRO A 285 -23.01 -0.62 -6.18
CA PRO A 285 -23.80 -0.02 -7.24
C PRO A 285 -22.90 0.65 -8.30
N ASP A 286 -23.49 1.11 -9.39
CA ASP A 286 -22.86 2.02 -10.32
C ASP A 286 -22.60 3.39 -9.64
N LEU A 287 -21.56 4.09 -10.06
CA LEU A 287 -21.11 5.38 -9.50
C LEU A 287 -22.22 6.42 -9.31
N ASN A 288 -23.27 6.36 -10.13
CA ASN A 288 -24.38 7.30 -10.13
C ASN A 288 -25.62 6.79 -9.40
N LYS A 289 -25.57 5.61 -8.79
CA LYS A 289 -26.73 5.03 -8.07
C LYS A 289 -26.49 5.09 -6.55
N PRO A 290 -27.57 5.19 -5.76
CA PRO A 290 -27.48 5.10 -4.31
C PRO A 290 -26.82 3.79 -3.87
N TRP A 291 -26.00 3.86 -2.84
CA TRP A 291 -25.44 2.68 -2.20
C TRP A 291 -26.53 1.97 -1.37
N PRO A 292 -26.44 0.64 -1.23
CA PRO A 292 -27.28 -0.10 -0.29
C PRO A 292 -26.93 0.31 1.15
N HIS A 293 -27.67 -0.21 2.11
CA HIS A 293 -27.33 0.02 3.50
C HIS A 293 -25.94 -0.56 3.80
N ILE A 294 -25.03 0.25 4.34
CA ILE A 294 -23.62 -0.14 4.57
C ILE A 294 -23.50 -1.37 5.48
N GLN A 295 -24.51 -1.66 6.29
CA GLN A 295 -24.55 -2.84 7.15
C GLN A 295 -24.45 -4.15 6.34
N GLU A 296 -25.09 -4.24 5.18
CA GLU A 296 -25.04 -5.44 4.34
C GLU A 296 -23.60 -5.72 3.83
N ILE A 297 -22.82 -4.65 3.59
CA ILE A 297 -21.40 -4.79 3.23
C ILE A 297 -20.61 -5.27 4.44
N ILE A 298 -20.86 -4.71 5.62
CA ILE A 298 -20.22 -5.14 6.88
C ILE A 298 -20.50 -6.63 7.11
N ASP A 299 -21.75 -7.08 6.92
CA ASP A 299 -22.19 -8.46 7.13
C ASP A 299 -21.54 -9.49 6.16
N CYS A 300 -20.93 -9.00 5.06
CA CYS A 300 -20.08 -9.82 4.18
C CYS A 300 -18.63 -9.96 4.68
N LEU A 301 -18.20 -9.10 5.61
CA LEU A 301 -16.79 -8.98 6.00
C LEU A 301 -16.50 -9.55 7.40
N ILE A 302 -17.44 -9.38 8.34
CA ILE A 302 -17.24 -9.75 9.74
C ILE A 302 -17.77 -11.15 10.06
N ASP A 303 -17.35 -11.68 11.19
CA ASP A 303 -17.88 -12.93 11.74
C ASP A 303 -19.37 -12.77 12.06
N ALA A 304 -20.20 -13.75 11.65
CA ALA A 304 -21.64 -13.69 11.86
C ALA A 304 -22.02 -13.42 13.32
N GLU A 305 -23.06 -12.62 13.52
CA GLU A 305 -23.62 -12.25 14.84
C GLU A 305 -22.64 -11.49 15.76
N SER A 306 -21.49 -11.05 15.26
CA SER A 306 -20.48 -10.37 16.08
C SER A 306 -20.69 -8.85 16.19
N PHE A 307 -21.44 -8.23 15.28
CA PHE A 307 -21.59 -6.78 15.26
C PHE A 307 -22.38 -6.25 16.46
N ARG A 308 -21.84 -5.25 17.12
CA ARG A 308 -22.47 -4.52 18.22
C ARG A 308 -22.42 -3.02 17.92
N SER A 309 -23.54 -2.48 17.48
CA SER A 309 -23.66 -1.08 17.08
C SER A 309 -23.34 -0.13 18.24
N PHE A 310 -22.66 0.96 17.93
CA PHE A 310 -22.37 2.06 18.85
C PHE A 310 -23.07 3.34 18.37
N LYS A 311 -23.90 3.95 19.22
CA LYS A 311 -24.70 5.15 18.93
C LYS A 311 -25.53 5.01 17.63
N GLU A 312 -26.28 3.92 17.51
CA GLU A 312 -27.05 3.57 16.31
C GLU A 312 -27.96 4.72 15.82
N ASN A 313 -28.64 5.38 16.74
CA ASN A 313 -29.61 6.43 16.43
C ASN A 313 -29.02 7.86 16.36
N TYR A 314 -27.70 8.01 16.48
CA TYR A 314 -27.03 9.31 16.45
C TYR A 314 -25.97 9.32 15.35
N GLY A 315 -25.91 10.40 14.54
CA GLY A 315 -24.96 10.53 13.45
C GLY A 315 -25.06 9.35 12.46
N THR A 316 -26.23 9.07 11.95
CA THR A 316 -26.61 7.85 11.21
C THR A 316 -25.91 7.67 9.88
N SER A 317 -25.32 8.74 9.30
CA SER A 317 -24.50 8.64 8.09
C SER A 317 -23.11 8.01 8.33
N LEU A 318 -22.75 7.75 9.59
CA LEU A 318 -21.59 6.97 9.99
C LEU A 318 -22.05 5.78 10.84
N VAL A 319 -21.80 4.57 10.37
CA VAL A 319 -21.98 3.34 11.13
C VAL A 319 -20.72 3.06 11.93
N THR A 320 -20.87 2.87 13.23
CA THR A 320 -19.78 2.48 14.15
C THR A 320 -20.22 1.32 15.01
N GLY A 321 -19.33 0.39 15.26
CA GLY A 321 -19.62 -0.76 16.13
C GLY A 321 -18.40 -1.65 16.33
N PHE A 322 -18.44 -2.44 17.39
CA PHE A 322 -17.47 -3.51 17.63
C PHE A 322 -17.93 -4.78 16.90
N ALA A 323 -16.97 -5.50 16.34
CA ALA A 323 -17.23 -6.74 15.61
C ALA A 323 -16.04 -7.70 15.75
N ARG A 324 -16.16 -8.88 15.17
CA ARG A 324 -15.02 -9.78 14.98
C ARG A 324 -14.76 -10.01 13.50
N LEU A 325 -13.47 -10.09 13.15
CA LEU A 325 -13.02 -10.45 11.82
C LEU A 325 -11.95 -11.54 11.98
N HIS A 326 -12.20 -12.73 11.43
CA HIS A 326 -11.39 -13.92 11.67
C HIS A 326 -11.12 -14.21 13.16
N GLY A 327 -12.14 -13.91 14.01
CA GLY A 327 -12.07 -14.08 15.46
C GLY A 327 -11.38 -12.94 16.21
N TYR A 328 -10.72 -12.01 15.53
CA TYR A 328 -10.12 -10.82 16.14
C TYR A 328 -11.16 -9.74 16.41
N GLU A 329 -11.14 -9.15 17.61
CA GLU A 329 -12.00 -8.02 17.94
C GLU A 329 -11.52 -6.76 17.20
N VAL A 330 -12.45 -6.07 16.53
CA VAL A 330 -12.18 -4.87 15.73
C VAL A 330 -13.26 -3.83 15.91
N GLY A 331 -12.89 -2.55 15.80
CA GLY A 331 -13.82 -1.43 15.67
C GLY A 331 -14.08 -1.16 14.18
N ILE A 332 -15.34 -1.09 13.79
CA ILE A 332 -15.75 -0.76 12.42
C ILE A 332 -16.21 0.69 12.37
N LEU A 333 -15.67 1.47 11.44
CA LEU A 333 -16.16 2.80 11.07
C LEU A 333 -16.46 2.77 9.56
N ALA A 334 -17.73 2.83 9.22
CA ALA A 334 -18.18 2.74 7.84
C ALA A 334 -19.15 3.88 7.53
N ASN A 335 -18.85 4.65 6.50
CA ASN A 335 -19.73 5.73 6.09
C ASN A 335 -20.40 5.46 4.75
N ASN A 336 -21.53 6.07 4.54
CA ASN A 336 -22.25 6.04 3.28
C ASN A 336 -22.65 7.48 2.90
N GLY A 337 -21.78 8.16 2.16
CA GLY A 337 -22.01 9.51 1.69
C GLY A 337 -21.48 10.59 2.61
N ILE A 338 -22.31 11.59 2.92
CA ILE A 338 -21.91 12.85 3.58
C ILE A 338 -21.71 12.66 5.08
N LEU A 339 -20.66 13.26 5.66
CA LEU A 339 -20.47 13.38 7.10
C LEU A 339 -21.08 14.68 7.63
N PHE A 340 -21.87 14.56 8.70
CA PHE A 340 -22.43 15.67 9.47
C PHE A 340 -21.64 15.87 10.77
N SER A 341 -21.90 16.96 11.50
CA SER A 341 -21.29 17.23 12.82
C SER A 341 -21.50 16.06 13.78
N GLU A 342 -22.72 15.54 13.85
CA GLU A 342 -23.09 14.41 14.73
C GLU A 342 -22.30 13.14 14.37
N SER A 343 -22.08 12.91 13.06
CA SER A 343 -21.28 11.77 12.58
C SER A 343 -19.81 11.91 12.95
N ALA A 344 -19.26 13.12 12.83
CA ALA A 344 -17.89 13.42 13.24
C ALA A 344 -17.69 13.26 14.76
N LEU A 345 -18.61 13.76 15.57
CA LEU A 345 -18.58 13.60 17.03
C LEU A 345 -18.71 12.13 17.46
N LYS A 346 -19.59 11.37 16.79
CA LYS A 346 -19.71 9.91 16.98
C LYS A 346 -18.42 9.19 16.64
N GLY A 347 -17.82 9.51 15.49
CA GLY A 347 -16.54 8.94 15.04
C GLY A 347 -15.41 9.25 16.00
N THR A 348 -15.29 10.50 16.46
CA THR A 348 -14.32 10.92 17.47
C THR A 348 -14.41 10.07 18.72
N HIS A 349 -15.59 9.98 19.32
CA HIS A 349 -15.82 9.18 20.54
C HIS A 349 -15.49 7.70 20.32
N PHE A 350 -15.86 7.13 19.18
CA PHE A 350 -15.61 5.73 18.88
C PHE A 350 -14.13 5.42 18.69
N ILE A 351 -13.39 6.30 18.00
CA ILE A 351 -11.93 6.20 17.84
C ILE A 351 -11.24 6.21 19.21
N GLU A 352 -11.63 7.12 20.11
CA GLU A 352 -11.09 7.18 21.47
C GLU A 352 -11.37 5.91 22.27
N LEU A 353 -12.59 5.36 22.17
CA LEU A 353 -12.94 4.09 22.82
C LEU A 353 -12.12 2.91 22.30
N CYS A 354 -11.90 2.82 20.98
CA CYS A 354 -11.03 1.79 20.41
C CYS A 354 -9.60 1.91 20.93
N ASN A 355 -9.07 3.14 20.99
CA ASN A 355 -7.74 3.39 21.53
C ASN A 355 -7.62 3.06 23.03
N LEU A 356 -8.63 3.38 23.82
CA LEU A 356 -8.64 3.06 25.26
C LEU A 356 -8.66 1.54 25.53
N ARG A 357 -9.24 0.77 24.60
CA ARG A 357 -9.44 -0.68 24.70
C ARG A 357 -8.43 -1.50 23.90
N ASP A 358 -7.45 -0.87 23.29
CA ASP A 358 -6.45 -1.51 22.43
C ASP A 358 -7.07 -2.30 21.25
N ILE A 359 -8.21 -1.83 20.73
CA ILE A 359 -8.97 -2.49 19.66
C ILE A 359 -8.57 -1.90 18.31
N PRO A 360 -8.01 -2.69 17.35
CA PRO A 360 -7.75 -2.24 16.00
C PRO A 360 -9.00 -1.76 15.28
N MET A 361 -8.84 -0.81 14.35
CA MET A 361 -9.98 -0.22 13.64
C MET A 361 -9.95 -0.53 12.15
N ILE A 362 -11.13 -0.71 11.56
CA ILE A 362 -11.32 -0.85 10.12
C ILE A 362 -12.20 0.31 9.64
N PHE A 363 -11.69 1.08 8.67
CA PHE A 363 -12.40 2.14 8.00
C PHE A 363 -12.86 1.66 6.62
N LEU A 364 -14.18 1.69 6.37
CA LEU A 364 -14.77 1.44 5.06
C LEU A 364 -15.21 2.78 4.48
N GLN A 365 -14.44 3.30 3.52
CA GLN A 365 -14.67 4.63 2.97
C GLN A 365 -15.60 4.61 1.76
N ASN A 366 -16.74 5.29 1.86
CA ASN A 366 -17.56 5.74 0.75
C ASN A 366 -18.02 7.18 1.03
N ILE A 367 -17.06 8.11 1.05
CA ILE A 367 -17.25 9.48 1.50
C ILE A 367 -17.29 10.48 0.34
N THR A 368 -18.34 11.30 0.29
CA THR A 368 -18.45 12.40 -0.66
C THR A 368 -17.93 13.73 -0.11
N GLY A 369 -17.72 13.82 1.20
CA GLY A 369 -17.24 15.01 1.91
C GLY A 369 -18.02 15.27 3.19
N PHE A 370 -17.66 16.34 3.88
CA PHE A 370 -18.50 16.91 4.96
C PHE A 370 -19.66 17.70 4.38
N MET A 371 -20.76 17.80 5.11
CA MET A 371 -21.89 18.63 4.73
C MET A 371 -21.48 20.10 4.64
N VAL A 372 -21.97 20.79 3.65
CA VAL A 372 -21.68 22.21 3.37
C VAL A 372 -22.94 23.04 3.49
N GLY A 373 -22.78 24.33 3.75
CA GLY A 373 -23.87 25.30 3.81
C GLY A 373 -23.84 26.14 5.07
N LYS A 374 -24.42 27.34 4.99
CA LYS A 374 -24.41 28.35 6.06
C LYS A 374 -24.85 27.80 7.43
N GLU A 375 -25.88 26.98 7.44
CA GLU A 375 -26.41 26.38 8.68
C GLU A 375 -25.38 25.50 9.38
N TYR A 376 -24.68 24.65 8.61
CA TYR A 376 -23.68 23.70 9.14
C TYR A 376 -22.41 24.42 9.57
N GLU A 377 -21.97 25.44 8.82
CA GLU A 377 -20.81 26.26 9.20
C GLU A 377 -21.10 27.02 10.51
N HIS A 378 -22.29 27.60 10.67
CA HIS A 378 -22.69 28.29 11.90
C HIS A 378 -22.82 27.34 13.11
N LYS A 379 -23.15 26.08 12.88
CA LYS A 379 -23.17 25.02 13.92
C LYS A 379 -21.77 24.47 14.25
N GLY A 380 -20.73 24.86 13.50
CA GLY A 380 -19.34 24.51 13.79
C GLY A 380 -18.89 23.18 13.21
N ILE A 381 -19.38 22.77 12.02
CA ILE A 381 -19.01 21.52 11.36
C ILE A 381 -17.48 21.39 11.14
N ALA A 382 -16.79 22.50 10.86
CA ALA A 382 -15.34 22.53 10.72
C ALA A 382 -14.64 22.11 12.03
N LYS A 383 -15.14 22.58 13.17
CA LYS A 383 -14.64 22.22 14.50
C LYS A 383 -14.92 20.75 14.84
N ASP A 384 -16.12 20.28 14.52
CA ASP A 384 -16.52 18.90 14.83
C ASP A 384 -15.80 17.89 13.92
N GLY A 385 -15.65 18.22 12.63
CA GLY A 385 -14.82 17.44 11.72
C GLY A 385 -13.35 17.38 12.15
N ALA A 386 -12.80 18.52 12.60
CA ALA A 386 -11.43 18.58 13.11
C ALA A 386 -11.22 17.70 14.36
N LYS A 387 -12.23 17.50 15.21
CA LYS A 387 -12.12 16.58 16.35
C LYS A 387 -11.90 15.14 15.89
N MET A 388 -12.64 14.66 14.88
CA MET A 388 -12.47 13.31 14.34
C MET A 388 -11.10 13.12 13.71
N VAL A 389 -10.66 14.10 12.92
CA VAL A 389 -9.31 14.12 12.33
C VAL A 389 -8.24 14.11 13.42
N HIS A 390 -8.42 14.89 14.48
CA HIS A 390 -7.49 14.97 15.61
C HIS A 390 -7.41 13.65 16.39
N ALA A 391 -8.55 13.03 16.68
CA ALA A 391 -8.61 11.74 17.36
C ALA A 391 -7.87 10.66 16.55
N LEU A 392 -8.10 10.63 15.24
CA LEU A 392 -7.44 9.67 14.35
C LEU A 392 -5.94 9.89 14.23
N ALA A 393 -5.51 11.15 14.07
CA ALA A 393 -4.09 11.51 13.96
C ALA A 393 -3.26 11.13 15.20
N ASN A 394 -3.90 11.03 16.36
CA ASN A 394 -3.28 10.62 17.63
C ASN A 394 -3.60 9.16 18.01
N SER A 395 -4.26 8.40 17.12
CA SER A 395 -4.54 6.99 17.34
C SER A 395 -3.25 6.18 17.38
N THR A 396 -3.15 5.28 18.34
CA THR A 396 -2.00 4.37 18.52
C THR A 396 -2.36 2.92 18.24
N VAL A 397 -3.64 2.59 18.19
CA VAL A 397 -4.07 1.27 17.73
C VAL A 397 -3.90 1.16 16.21
N PRO A 398 -3.55 -0.02 15.69
CA PRO A 398 -3.53 -0.25 14.26
C PRO A 398 -4.88 0.08 13.63
N PHE A 399 -4.87 0.75 12.47
CA PHE A 399 -6.08 0.88 11.69
C PHE A 399 -5.82 0.62 10.21
N PHE A 400 -6.85 0.12 9.55
CA PHE A 400 -6.84 -0.34 8.18
C PHE A 400 -7.94 0.35 7.42
N THR A 401 -7.65 0.80 6.21
CA THR A 401 -8.64 1.52 5.40
C THR A 401 -8.89 0.78 4.10
N VAL A 402 -10.16 0.60 3.76
CA VAL A 402 -10.59 0.13 2.45
C VAL A 402 -11.47 1.21 1.82
N ILE A 403 -11.03 1.76 0.69
CA ILE A 403 -11.85 2.68 -0.10
C ILE A 403 -12.76 1.83 -0.97
N ILE A 404 -14.02 1.70 -0.52
CA ILE A 404 -15.03 0.85 -1.17
C ILE A 404 -15.81 1.57 -2.26
N GLY A 405 -15.82 2.92 -2.22
CA GLY A 405 -16.51 3.80 -3.14
C GLY A 405 -15.80 5.13 -3.30
N GLY A 406 -16.49 6.24 -3.01
CA GLY A 406 -15.89 7.58 -3.03
C GLY A 406 -14.94 7.84 -1.87
N SER A 407 -13.88 8.61 -2.12
CA SER A 407 -12.98 9.16 -1.10
C SER A 407 -12.62 10.59 -1.47
N HIS A 408 -13.40 11.55 -0.99
CA HIS A 408 -13.32 12.94 -1.46
C HIS A 408 -13.09 13.93 -0.33
N GLY A 409 -12.23 14.94 -0.63
CA GLY A 409 -11.98 16.11 0.21
C GLY A 409 -11.53 15.78 1.64
N ALA A 410 -11.89 16.63 2.59
CA ALA A 410 -11.55 16.44 4.02
C ALA A 410 -12.20 15.20 4.64
N GLY A 411 -13.22 14.62 4.01
CA GLY A 411 -13.79 13.33 4.42
C GLY A 411 -12.78 12.19 4.32
N ASN A 412 -11.89 12.21 3.30
CA ASN A 412 -10.77 11.27 3.21
C ASN A 412 -9.91 11.29 4.48
N TYR A 413 -9.63 12.46 5.02
CA TYR A 413 -8.80 12.64 6.22
C TYR A 413 -9.48 12.04 7.46
N ALA A 414 -10.76 12.36 7.67
CA ALA A 414 -11.53 11.89 8.82
C ALA A 414 -11.74 10.36 8.80
N MET A 415 -11.76 9.75 7.61
CA MET A 415 -11.99 8.32 7.40
C MET A 415 -10.71 7.51 7.17
N GLY A 416 -9.55 7.99 7.66
CA GLY A 416 -8.31 7.22 7.63
C GLY A 416 -7.62 7.19 6.29
N GLY A 417 -7.57 8.32 5.57
CA GLY A 417 -6.82 8.44 4.32
C GLY A 417 -5.31 8.27 4.50
N ARG A 418 -4.59 8.15 3.38
CA ARG A 418 -3.15 7.83 3.32
C ARG A 418 -2.28 8.73 4.21
N ALA A 419 -2.60 10.02 4.29
CA ALA A 419 -1.85 11.00 5.09
C ALA A 419 -1.93 10.76 6.61
N TYR A 420 -2.85 9.91 7.08
CA TYR A 420 -3.05 9.59 8.49
C TYR A 420 -2.40 8.26 8.90
N ASN A 421 -1.51 7.73 8.08
CA ASN A 421 -0.70 6.55 8.34
C ASN A 421 -1.49 5.29 8.70
N PRO A 422 -2.52 4.88 7.92
CA PRO A 422 -3.10 3.56 8.06
C PRO A 422 -2.00 2.51 7.94
N ARG A 423 -2.09 1.44 8.74
CA ARG A 423 -1.17 0.30 8.61
C ARG A 423 -1.20 -0.24 7.19
N PHE A 424 -2.42 -0.36 6.63
CA PHE A 424 -2.66 -0.68 5.23
C PHE A 424 -3.86 0.13 4.72
N LEU A 425 -3.78 0.51 3.44
CA LEU A 425 -4.87 1.14 2.72
C LEU A 425 -5.04 0.45 1.37
N PHE A 426 -6.23 -0.07 1.14
CA PHE A 426 -6.60 -0.73 -0.11
C PHE A 426 -7.77 -0.02 -0.81
N MET A 427 -7.89 -0.24 -2.11
CA MET A 427 -9.02 0.27 -2.89
C MET A 427 -9.74 -0.86 -3.62
N TRP A 428 -11.05 -0.73 -3.78
CA TRP A 428 -11.80 -1.59 -4.69
C TRP A 428 -11.72 -1.06 -6.14
N PRO A 429 -11.93 -1.92 -7.17
CA PRO A 429 -11.82 -1.50 -8.57
C PRO A 429 -12.84 -0.43 -9.02
N ASN A 430 -13.94 -0.29 -8.29
CA ASN A 430 -14.96 0.74 -8.52
C ASN A 430 -14.69 2.05 -7.77
N ALA A 431 -13.70 2.10 -6.87
CA ALA A 431 -13.45 3.24 -6.01
C ALA A 431 -12.96 4.48 -6.78
N ARG A 432 -13.14 5.66 -6.16
CA ARG A 432 -12.67 6.94 -6.69
C ARG A 432 -12.08 7.79 -5.57
N ILE A 433 -10.99 8.49 -5.89
CA ILE A 433 -10.31 9.39 -4.95
C ILE A 433 -10.02 10.73 -5.63
N SER A 434 -10.40 11.84 -4.99
CA SER A 434 -10.10 13.19 -5.48
C SER A 434 -10.40 14.25 -4.41
N VAL A 435 -10.06 15.50 -4.70
CA VAL A 435 -10.40 16.65 -3.82
C VAL A 435 -11.91 16.81 -3.66
N MET A 436 -12.69 16.58 -4.73
CA MET A 436 -14.15 16.58 -4.75
C MET A 436 -14.65 15.71 -5.90
N GLY A 437 -15.89 15.29 -5.88
CA GLY A 437 -16.45 14.53 -7.00
C GLY A 437 -16.42 15.31 -8.32
N ALA A 438 -16.27 14.63 -9.46
CA ALA A 438 -16.17 15.27 -10.78
C ALA A 438 -17.33 16.23 -11.07
N LYS A 439 -18.56 15.85 -10.73
CA LYS A 439 -19.75 16.72 -10.90
C LYS A 439 -19.65 18.01 -10.10
N GLN A 440 -19.20 17.95 -8.84
CA GLN A 440 -19.01 19.15 -8.02
C GLN A 440 -17.89 20.03 -8.58
N ALA A 441 -16.77 19.45 -8.99
CA ALA A 441 -15.66 20.17 -9.60
C ALA A 441 -16.08 20.93 -10.85
N THR A 442 -16.83 20.27 -11.72
CA THR A 442 -17.41 20.88 -12.94
C THR A 442 -18.32 22.05 -12.61
N GLN A 443 -19.24 21.90 -11.64
CA GLN A 443 -20.15 22.98 -11.24
C GLN A 443 -19.39 24.18 -10.67
N VAL A 444 -18.40 23.98 -9.79
CA VAL A 444 -17.60 25.07 -9.21
C VAL A 444 -16.86 25.83 -10.29
N LEU A 445 -16.22 25.16 -11.23
CA LEU A 445 -15.45 25.82 -12.29
C LEU A 445 -16.33 26.51 -13.30
N ARG A 446 -17.52 25.98 -13.57
CA ARG A 446 -18.54 26.65 -14.37
C ARG A 446 -18.98 27.98 -13.73
N VAL A 447 -19.34 27.97 -12.45
CA VAL A 447 -19.71 29.19 -11.70
C VAL A 447 -18.58 30.24 -11.74
N LEU A 448 -17.35 29.82 -11.46
CA LEU A 448 -16.17 30.69 -11.50
C LEU A 448 -15.96 31.30 -12.89
N LYS A 449 -16.18 30.54 -13.95
CA LYS A 449 -16.05 31.03 -15.32
C LYS A 449 -17.17 32.02 -15.69
N GLU A 450 -18.40 31.74 -15.27
CA GLU A 450 -19.55 32.66 -15.46
C GLU A 450 -19.32 33.96 -14.70
N GLU A 451 -18.84 33.94 -13.46
CA GLU A 451 -18.47 35.14 -12.68
C GLU A 451 -17.33 35.92 -13.30
N GLN A 452 -16.28 35.27 -13.82
CA GLN A 452 -15.18 35.92 -14.52
C GLN A 452 -15.64 36.59 -15.81
N ALA A 453 -16.55 36.00 -16.57
CA ALA A 453 -17.13 36.59 -17.76
C ALA A 453 -18.00 37.80 -17.41
N ALA A 454 -18.85 37.67 -16.39
CA ALA A 454 -19.71 38.76 -15.91
C ALA A 454 -18.88 39.96 -15.42
N ALA A 455 -17.77 39.75 -14.72
CA ALA A 455 -16.85 40.80 -14.28
C ALA A 455 -16.21 41.58 -15.43
N LYS A 456 -16.14 40.96 -16.63
CA LYS A 456 -15.67 41.60 -17.88
C LYS A 456 -16.81 42.16 -18.75
N GLY A 457 -18.05 42.16 -18.25
CA GLY A 457 -19.22 42.57 -19.01
C GLY A 457 -19.60 41.64 -20.17
N GLN A 458 -19.15 40.37 -20.09
CA GLN A 458 -19.37 39.33 -21.09
C GLN A 458 -20.21 38.18 -20.52
N THR A 459 -20.81 37.40 -21.41
CA THR A 459 -21.49 36.14 -21.04
C THR A 459 -20.63 34.96 -21.54
N ALA A 460 -20.33 34.00 -20.67
CA ALA A 460 -19.61 32.79 -21.06
C ALA A 460 -20.42 32.04 -22.13
N SER A 461 -19.75 31.61 -23.22
CA SER A 461 -20.44 30.88 -24.27
C SER A 461 -20.78 29.46 -23.82
N LYS A 462 -21.93 28.92 -24.27
CA LYS A 462 -22.33 27.54 -23.96
C LYS A 462 -21.26 26.50 -24.38
N LYS A 463 -20.59 26.76 -25.51
CA LYS A 463 -19.55 25.89 -26.04
C LYS A 463 -18.29 25.87 -25.15
N GLU A 464 -17.88 27.05 -24.64
CA GLU A 464 -16.75 27.11 -23.69
C GLU A 464 -17.07 26.39 -22.38
N LEU A 465 -18.29 26.58 -21.85
CA LEU A 465 -18.74 25.90 -20.62
C LEU A 465 -18.79 24.39 -20.81
N GLN A 466 -19.28 23.90 -21.95
CA GLN A 466 -19.32 22.48 -22.28
C GLN A 466 -17.89 21.88 -22.41
N ASN A 467 -16.99 22.58 -23.11
CA ASN A 467 -15.60 22.11 -23.25
C ASN A 467 -14.91 22.00 -21.87
N ILE A 468 -15.12 22.97 -20.98
CA ILE A 468 -14.59 22.92 -19.61
C ILE A 468 -15.20 21.73 -18.84
N GLU A 469 -16.49 21.49 -18.99
CA GLU A 469 -17.19 20.38 -18.36
C GLU A 469 -16.61 19.02 -18.80
N ASP A 470 -16.44 18.83 -20.11
CA ASP A 470 -15.92 17.60 -20.70
C ASP A 470 -14.44 17.37 -20.27
N GLU A 471 -13.60 18.41 -20.33
CA GLU A 471 -12.20 18.33 -19.94
C GLU A 471 -12.03 17.97 -18.46
N ILE A 472 -12.78 18.64 -17.59
CA ILE A 472 -12.68 18.41 -16.14
C ILE A 472 -13.24 17.05 -15.75
N THR A 473 -14.38 16.66 -16.33
CA THR A 473 -14.97 15.35 -16.08
C THR A 473 -13.98 14.27 -16.46
N SER A 474 -13.42 14.32 -17.67
CA SER A 474 -12.41 13.35 -18.13
C SER A 474 -11.20 13.31 -17.19
N LYS A 475 -10.64 14.47 -16.83
CA LYS A 475 -9.49 14.55 -15.94
C LYS A 475 -9.76 13.95 -14.56
N TYR A 476 -10.90 14.25 -13.94
CA TYR A 476 -11.26 13.74 -12.63
C TYR A 476 -11.59 12.24 -12.64
N GLU A 477 -12.16 11.73 -13.74
CA GLU A 477 -12.41 10.30 -13.91
C GLU A 477 -11.10 9.52 -14.06
N ASP A 478 -10.15 10.03 -14.84
CA ASP A 478 -8.84 9.41 -15.04
C ASP A 478 -7.99 9.46 -13.77
N GLU A 479 -7.74 10.67 -13.23
CA GLU A 479 -6.88 10.90 -12.07
C GLU A 479 -7.49 10.36 -10.77
N GLY A 480 -8.82 10.27 -10.68
CA GLY A 480 -9.55 9.69 -9.56
C GLY A 480 -9.68 8.17 -9.60
N SER A 481 -9.24 7.51 -10.66
CA SER A 481 -9.38 6.06 -10.81
C SER A 481 -8.47 5.28 -9.83
N PRO A 482 -8.86 4.07 -9.43
CA PRO A 482 -8.02 3.25 -8.55
C PRO A 482 -6.69 2.86 -9.21
N TYR A 483 -6.65 2.77 -10.54
CA TYR A 483 -5.42 2.43 -11.26
C TYR A 483 -4.44 3.60 -11.36
N TYR A 484 -4.96 4.83 -11.42
CA TYR A 484 -4.13 6.03 -11.30
C TYR A 484 -3.55 6.17 -9.88
N SER A 485 -4.37 5.92 -8.87
CA SER A 485 -3.97 5.93 -7.46
C SER A 485 -2.87 4.91 -7.17
N THR A 486 -3.13 3.65 -7.48
CA THR A 486 -2.20 2.55 -7.16
C THR A 486 -0.90 2.64 -7.95
N SER A 487 -0.93 3.16 -9.19
CA SER A 487 0.29 3.37 -9.99
C SER A 487 1.25 4.36 -9.33
N ARG A 488 0.73 5.28 -8.52
CA ARG A 488 1.45 6.33 -7.78
C ARG A 488 1.62 6.02 -6.30
N LEU A 489 1.24 4.82 -5.87
CA LEU A 489 1.32 4.34 -4.48
C LEU A 489 0.56 5.24 -3.48
N TRP A 490 -0.63 5.72 -3.87
CA TRP A 490 -1.54 6.38 -2.92
C TRP A 490 -2.28 5.36 -2.05
N ASP A 491 -2.21 4.09 -2.42
CA ASP A 491 -2.71 2.91 -1.70
C ASP A 491 -1.65 1.81 -1.69
N ASP A 492 -1.92 0.73 -0.98
CA ASP A 492 -1.07 -0.46 -0.90
C ASP A 492 -1.52 -1.55 -1.89
N GLY A 493 -2.57 -1.28 -2.67
CA GLY A 493 -3.05 -2.11 -3.76
C GLY A 493 -4.56 -1.98 -4.02
N VAL A 494 -4.94 -2.24 -5.26
CA VAL A 494 -6.33 -2.46 -5.64
C VAL A 494 -6.64 -3.94 -5.42
N ILE A 495 -7.71 -4.22 -4.67
CA ILE A 495 -8.09 -5.58 -4.29
C ILE A 495 -9.49 -5.92 -4.81
N ASP A 496 -9.71 -7.17 -5.16
CA ASP A 496 -11.05 -7.67 -5.44
C ASP A 496 -11.89 -7.61 -4.16
N PRO A 497 -13.11 -7.05 -4.19
CA PRO A 497 -13.98 -6.96 -3.03
C PRO A 497 -14.14 -8.28 -2.26
N ILE A 498 -14.20 -9.42 -2.96
CA ILE A 498 -14.38 -10.74 -2.34
C ILE A 498 -13.22 -11.19 -1.45
N HIS A 499 -12.02 -10.63 -1.65
CA HIS A 499 -10.82 -10.92 -0.85
C HIS A 499 -10.60 -9.97 0.32
N THR A 500 -11.48 -8.97 0.49
CA THR A 500 -11.30 -7.92 1.51
C THR A 500 -11.19 -8.50 2.92
N ARG A 501 -12.03 -9.48 3.27
CA ARG A 501 -12.01 -10.12 4.59
C ARG A 501 -10.66 -10.77 4.88
N ASP A 502 -10.15 -11.59 3.96
CA ASP A 502 -8.92 -12.34 4.15
C ASP A 502 -7.69 -11.41 4.19
N ILE A 503 -7.65 -10.40 3.31
CA ILE A 503 -6.59 -9.39 3.29
C ILE A 503 -6.57 -8.60 4.60
N LEU A 504 -7.72 -8.19 5.12
CA LEU A 504 -7.81 -7.53 6.42
C LEU A 504 -7.39 -8.45 7.58
N GLY A 505 -7.72 -9.74 7.49
CA GLY A 505 -7.27 -10.74 8.46
C GLY A 505 -5.74 -10.83 8.53
N LEU A 506 -5.07 -10.94 7.37
CA LEU A 506 -3.61 -10.91 7.28
C LEU A 506 -3.02 -9.58 7.79
N ALA A 507 -3.64 -8.46 7.44
CA ALA A 507 -3.20 -7.13 7.90
C ALA A 507 -3.30 -6.98 9.43
N ILE A 508 -4.39 -7.45 10.03
CA ILE A 508 -4.55 -7.45 11.49
C ILE A 508 -3.47 -8.33 12.12
N GLU A 509 -3.30 -9.56 11.66
CA GLU A 509 -2.32 -10.48 12.22
C GLU A 509 -0.90 -9.91 12.15
N THR A 510 -0.54 -9.33 11.02
CA THR A 510 0.75 -8.63 10.82
C THR A 510 0.94 -7.50 11.84
N SER A 511 -0.11 -6.72 12.12
CA SER A 511 -0.01 -5.59 13.04
C SER A 511 0.23 -5.98 14.50
N LEU A 512 -0.04 -7.24 14.85
CA LEU A 512 0.14 -7.75 16.22
C LEU A 512 1.60 -8.01 16.60
N ASN A 513 2.54 -7.95 15.67
CA ASN A 513 3.96 -8.05 15.98
C ASN A 513 4.50 -6.79 16.69
N ALA A 514 3.83 -5.64 16.52
CA ALA A 514 4.23 -4.39 17.16
C ALA A 514 3.39 -4.10 18.43
N PRO A 515 4.00 -3.56 19.50
CA PRO A 515 3.26 -3.18 20.70
C PRO A 515 2.35 -1.98 20.44
N ILE A 516 1.13 -2.02 21.01
CA ILE A 516 0.21 -0.88 21.01
C ILE A 516 0.67 0.09 22.11
N LYS A 517 0.95 1.32 21.72
CA LYS A 517 1.34 2.40 22.66
C LYS A 517 0.07 3.05 23.24
N LYS A 518 0.18 3.60 24.45
CA LYS A 518 -0.93 4.39 25.02
C LYS A 518 -1.11 5.69 24.24
N PRO A 519 -2.35 6.04 23.84
CA PRO A 519 -2.62 7.27 23.11
C PRO A 519 -2.38 8.50 23.99
N LYS A 520 -1.98 9.60 23.34
CA LYS A 520 -1.93 10.92 23.93
C LYS A 520 -2.62 11.87 22.98
N TYR A 521 -3.66 12.51 23.45
CA TYR A 521 -4.39 13.50 22.67
C TYR A 521 -3.93 14.92 23.02
N GLY A 522 -3.92 15.79 22.03
CA GLY A 522 -3.78 17.23 22.22
C GLY A 522 -5.11 17.87 22.65
N VAL A 523 -5.21 19.18 22.46
CA VAL A 523 -6.42 19.92 22.84
C VAL A 523 -7.51 19.75 21.79
N PHE A 524 -8.66 19.22 22.20
CA PHE A 524 -9.90 19.28 21.42
C PHE A 524 -10.57 20.62 21.59
N ARG A 525 -10.95 21.29 20.51
CA ARG A 525 -11.74 22.51 20.58
C ARG A 525 -13.21 22.15 20.82
N MET A 526 -13.83 22.79 21.81
CA MET A 526 -15.22 22.58 22.18
C MET A 526 -16.18 23.49 21.38
#